data_f1f50894cc7db01e98e27819cd67b2fa
#
_entry.id   f1f50894cc7db01e98e27819cd67b2fa
#
_cell.length_a   1.000
_cell.length_b   1.000
_cell.length_c   1.000
_cell.angle_alpha   90.00
_cell.angle_beta   90.00
_cell.angle_gamma   90.00
#
_symmetry.space_group_name_H-M   'P 1'
#
loop_
_entity.id
_entity.type
_entity.pdbx_description
1 polymer ?
#
loop_
_entity_poly.entity_id
_entity_poly.type
_entity_poly.pdbx_seq_one_letter_code
_entity_poly.pdbx_strand_id
1 'polypeptide(L)'
;MENKRRIDIDQTVDYYEKNAGAFIESTIDADVSELYRSFEEFLAPDCRILDLGCGSGRDSKYYVGKGFDVVALDPSPAMCAQTRALVHIPVYEMRAEEMQFSNEFDGVWACASLLHVPRDKQENVLHRIATALKDEGILYASWKYGTQDRTVDGKKYVDMNDSLIYEIIKDVSEIHVIKMWTTKDVRNEYSSQKWLNVLLRKKRILPAVDL
;
A
#
# COMPACT_ATOMS: atom_id res chain seq x y z
N MET A 1 17.82 9.27 -18.91
CA MET A 1 17.44 9.00 -17.51
C MET A 1 16.12 8.25 -17.38
N GLU A 2 15.08 8.54 -18.18
CA GLU A 2 13.76 7.85 -18.13
C GLU A 2 13.83 6.33 -18.34
N ASN A 3 14.65 5.87 -19.27
CA ASN A 3 14.74 4.45 -19.62
C ASN A 3 15.26 3.55 -18.47
N LYS A 4 16.18 4.08 -17.65
CA LYS A 4 16.79 3.32 -16.53
C LYS A 4 15.80 3.14 -15.36
N ARG A 5 14.94 4.16 -15.09
CA ARG A 5 13.93 4.11 -14.03
C ARG A 5 12.77 3.14 -14.36
N ARG A 6 12.35 3.11 -15.63
CA ARG A 6 11.33 2.18 -16.10
C ARG A 6 11.79 0.73 -16.02
N ILE A 7 13.10 0.48 -16.31
CA ILE A 7 13.71 -0.85 -16.19
C ILE A 7 13.67 -1.37 -14.74
N ASP A 8 13.97 -0.52 -13.75
CA ASP A 8 13.97 -0.93 -12.33
C ASP A 8 12.57 -1.34 -11.82
N ILE A 9 11.53 -0.63 -12.26
CA ILE A 9 10.14 -0.96 -11.91
C ILE A 9 9.73 -2.25 -12.60
N ASP A 10 10.09 -2.41 -13.86
CA ASP A 10 9.79 -3.62 -14.64
C ASP A 10 10.50 -4.85 -14.03
N GLN A 11 11.73 -4.69 -13.52
CA GLN A 11 12.44 -5.79 -12.84
C GLN A 11 11.72 -6.28 -11.57
N THR A 12 11.11 -5.37 -10.80
CA THR A 12 10.34 -5.77 -9.61
C THR A 12 9.08 -6.54 -10.01
N VAL A 13 8.35 -6.09 -11.02
CA VAL A 13 7.18 -6.81 -11.54
C VAL A 13 7.60 -8.16 -12.11
N ASP A 14 8.67 -8.19 -12.93
CA ASP A 14 9.22 -9.43 -13.48
C ASP A 14 9.61 -10.46 -12.42
N TYR A 15 10.14 -9.97 -11.27
CA TYR A 15 10.43 -10.86 -10.15
C TYR A 15 9.15 -11.52 -9.63
N TYR A 16 8.09 -10.73 -9.38
CA TYR A 16 6.82 -11.25 -8.88
C TYR A 16 6.14 -12.18 -9.88
N GLU A 17 6.24 -11.90 -11.19
CA GLU A 17 5.76 -12.81 -12.23
C GLU A 17 6.48 -14.17 -12.16
N LYS A 18 7.82 -14.16 -12.11
CA LYS A 18 8.63 -15.37 -12.13
C LYS A 18 8.55 -16.20 -10.84
N ASN A 19 8.28 -15.54 -9.71
CA ASN A 19 8.30 -16.15 -8.39
C ASN A 19 6.93 -16.15 -7.71
N ALA A 20 5.85 -16.00 -8.48
CA ALA A 20 4.50 -15.81 -7.95
C ALA A 20 4.11 -16.93 -6.96
N GLY A 21 4.31 -18.21 -7.32
CA GLY A 21 3.95 -19.34 -6.47
C GLY A 21 4.64 -19.30 -5.11
N ALA A 22 5.96 -19.13 -5.08
CA ALA A 22 6.73 -19.07 -3.84
C ALA A 22 6.36 -17.86 -2.98
N PHE A 23 6.10 -16.70 -3.61
CA PHE A 23 5.66 -15.50 -2.91
C PHE A 23 4.27 -15.69 -2.28
N ILE A 24 3.32 -16.25 -3.03
CA ILE A 24 1.98 -16.53 -2.54
C ILE A 24 2.05 -17.47 -1.33
N GLU A 25 2.75 -18.59 -1.46
CA GLU A 25 2.92 -19.57 -0.38
C GLU A 25 3.51 -18.95 0.89
N SER A 26 4.50 -18.06 0.75
CA SER A 26 5.17 -17.41 1.89
C SER A 26 4.36 -16.30 2.55
N THR A 27 3.28 -15.82 1.93
CA THR A 27 2.56 -14.62 2.41
C THR A 27 1.08 -14.83 2.68
N ILE A 28 0.45 -15.83 2.05
CA ILE A 28 -1.01 -15.99 2.11
C ILE A 28 -1.55 -16.25 3.52
N ASP A 29 -0.78 -16.94 4.35
CA ASP A 29 -1.14 -17.29 5.72
C ASP A 29 -0.39 -16.45 6.78
N ALA A 30 0.34 -15.41 6.35
CA ALA A 30 1.08 -14.55 7.27
C ALA A 30 0.12 -13.76 8.17
N ASP A 31 0.25 -13.89 9.49
CA ASP A 31 -0.62 -13.22 10.46
C ASP A 31 -0.24 -11.74 10.64
N VAL A 32 -1.06 -10.87 10.09
CA VAL A 32 -0.99 -9.41 10.24
C VAL A 32 -2.21 -8.84 10.97
N SER A 33 -2.87 -9.64 11.77
CA SER A 33 -4.13 -9.30 12.46
C SER A 33 -4.04 -8.04 13.33
N GLU A 34 -2.88 -7.75 13.92
CA GLU A 34 -2.67 -6.50 14.68
C GLU A 34 -2.65 -5.26 13.79
N LEU A 35 -2.16 -5.40 12.56
CA LEU A 35 -2.16 -4.30 11.59
C LEU A 35 -3.58 -4.03 11.09
N TYR A 36 -4.36 -5.09 10.80
CA TYR A 36 -5.77 -4.97 10.44
C TYR A 36 -6.55 -4.23 11.52
N ARG A 37 -6.44 -4.65 12.78
CA ARG A 37 -7.12 -3.98 13.91
C ARG A 37 -6.78 -2.50 13.99
N SER A 38 -5.50 -2.17 13.84
CA SER A 38 -5.06 -0.77 13.89
C SER A 38 -5.65 0.11 12.78
N PHE A 39 -5.95 -0.46 11.61
CA PHE A 39 -6.58 0.25 10.50
C PHE A 39 -8.12 0.29 10.67
N GLU A 40 -8.73 -0.82 11.05
CA GLU A 40 -10.18 -0.95 11.24
C GLU A 40 -10.72 -0.03 12.35
N GLU A 41 -9.91 0.34 13.34
CA GLU A 41 -10.28 1.32 14.39
C GLU A 41 -10.82 2.64 13.83
N PHE A 42 -10.47 2.98 12.58
CA PHE A 42 -10.83 4.24 11.93
C PHE A 42 -11.88 4.09 10.83
N LEU A 43 -12.38 2.88 10.60
CA LEU A 43 -13.35 2.57 9.55
C LEU A 43 -14.73 2.25 10.14
N ALA A 44 -15.77 2.74 9.49
CA ALA A 44 -17.12 2.29 9.76
C ALA A 44 -17.38 0.90 9.11
N PRO A 45 -18.41 0.16 9.55
CA PRO A 45 -18.88 -1.01 8.81
C PRO A 45 -19.22 -0.67 7.35
N ASP A 46 -19.07 -1.65 6.47
CA ASP A 46 -19.41 -1.55 5.03
C ASP A 46 -18.63 -0.48 4.24
N CYS A 47 -17.52 0.02 4.79
CA CYS A 47 -16.63 0.95 4.11
C CYS A 47 -16.07 0.36 2.82
N ARG A 48 -15.78 1.24 1.86
CA ARG A 48 -15.08 0.88 0.62
C ARG A 48 -13.57 1.02 0.78
N ILE A 49 -12.84 -0.08 0.55
CA ILE A 49 -11.39 -0.17 0.76
C ILE A 49 -10.68 -0.45 -0.57
N LEU A 50 -9.58 0.23 -0.81
CA LEU A 50 -8.61 -0.10 -1.85
C LEU A 50 -7.46 -0.91 -1.23
N ASP A 51 -7.28 -2.16 -1.68
CA ASP A 51 -6.08 -2.97 -1.42
C ASP A 51 -5.02 -2.64 -2.48
N LEU A 52 -4.07 -1.79 -2.13
CA LEU A 52 -3.06 -1.24 -3.02
C LEU A 52 -1.80 -2.11 -2.98
N GLY A 53 -1.57 -2.89 -4.03
CA GLY A 53 -0.54 -3.92 -4.12
C GLY A 53 -1.02 -5.20 -3.46
N CYS A 54 -2.11 -5.77 -3.99
CA CYS A 54 -2.84 -6.89 -3.36
C CYS A 54 -2.04 -8.20 -3.27
N GLY A 55 -0.99 -8.36 -4.07
CA GLY A 55 -0.07 -9.50 -4.00
C GLY A 55 -0.78 -10.86 -3.98
N SER A 56 -0.56 -11.64 -2.91
CA SER A 56 -1.17 -12.97 -2.75
C SER A 56 -2.70 -12.96 -2.58
N GLY A 57 -3.31 -11.79 -2.43
CA GLY A 57 -4.76 -11.65 -2.17
C GLY A 57 -5.15 -11.89 -0.71
N ARG A 58 -4.19 -12.07 0.19
CA ARG A 58 -4.41 -12.27 1.64
C ARG A 58 -5.30 -11.18 2.23
N ASP A 59 -4.94 -9.92 1.99
CA ASP A 59 -5.58 -8.76 2.60
C ASP A 59 -6.96 -8.51 1.98
N SER A 60 -7.07 -8.62 0.66
CA SER A 60 -8.36 -8.58 -0.05
C SER A 60 -9.34 -9.64 0.50
N LYS A 61 -8.88 -10.89 0.67
CA LYS A 61 -9.70 -11.98 1.22
C LYS A 61 -10.17 -11.67 2.65
N TYR A 62 -9.27 -11.12 3.47
CA TYR A 62 -9.60 -10.74 4.84
C TYR A 62 -10.70 -9.68 4.88
N TYR A 63 -10.54 -8.57 4.15
CA TYR A 63 -11.50 -7.46 4.18
C TYR A 63 -12.86 -7.84 3.57
N VAL A 64 -12.87 -8.63 2.48
CA VAL A 64 -14.11 -9.20 1.94
C VAL A 64 -14.82 -10.07 2.99
N GLY A 65 -14.08 -10.92 3.70
CA GLY A 65 -14.62 -11.76 4.79
C GLY A 65 -15.16 -10.96 5.98
N LYS A 66 -14.74 -9.72 6.14
CA LYS A 66 -15.26 -8.76 7.14
C LYS A 66 -16.47 -7.95 6.66
N GLY A 67 -16.86 -8.07 5.40
CA GLY A 67 -18.01 -7.38 4.82
C GLY A 67 -17.70 -6.02 4.19
N PHE A 68 -16.43 -5.64 4.03
CA PHE A 68 -16.05 -4.42 3.33
C PHE A 68 -16.24 -4.54 1.81
N ASP A 69 -16.56 -3.42 1.15
CA ASP A 69 -16.53 -3.29 -0.32
C ASP A 69 -15.08 -3.09 -0.76
N VAL A 70 -14.47 -4.14 -1.34
CA VAL A 70 -13.05 -4.16 -1.65
C VAL A 70 -12.80 -4.01 -3.14
N VAL A 71 -11.88 -3.13 -3.47
CA VAL A 71 -11.24 -3.02 -4.79
C VAL A 71 -9.76 -3.30 -4.60
N ALA A 72 -9.14 -4.04 -5.51
CA ALA A 72 -7.72 -4.36 -5.44
C ALA A 72 -6.97 -3.88 -6.68
N LEU A 73 -5.69 -3.60 -6.52
CA LEU A 73 -4.79 -3.38 -7.65
C LEU A 73 -3.39 -3.95 -7.37
N ASP A 74 -2.74 -4.40 -8.44
CA ASP A 74 -1.34 -4.83 -8.41
C ASP A 74 -0.75 -4.66 -9.82
N PRO A 75 0.53 -4.27 -9.98
CA PRO A 75 1.15 -4.20 -11.31
C PRO A 75 1.50 -5.57 -11.91
N SER A 76 1.45 -6.66 -11.13
CA SER A 76 1.74 -8.02 -11.58
C SER A 76 0.47 -8.73 -12.04
N PRO A 77 0.38 -9.13 -13.33
CA PRO A 77 -0.70 -9.99 -13.83
C PRO A 77 -0.93 -11.25 -13.00
N ALA A 78 0.15 -11.92 -12.57
CA ALA A 78 0.06 -13.14 -11.77
C ALA A 78 -0.57 -12.88 -10.39
N MET A 79 -0.23 -11.77 -9.72
CA MET A 79 -0.84 -11.39 -8.45
C MET A 79 -2.32 -11.03 -8.63
N CYS A 80 -2.65 -10.28 -9.68
CA CYS A 80 -4.04 -9.99 -10.03
C CYS A 80 -4.86 -11.26 -10.30
N ALA A 81 -4.30 -12.20 -11.04
CA ALA A 81 -4.96 -13.48 -11.32
C ALA A 81 -5.21 -14.30 -10.03
N GLN A 82 -4.21 -14.34 -9.13
CA GLN A 82 -4.33 -14.97 -7.82
C GLN A 82 -5.45 -14.35 -6.98
N THR A 83 -5.48 -13.04 -6.88
CA THR A 83 -6.51 -12.32 -6.11
C THR A 83 -7.91 -12.57 -6.69
N ARG A 84 -8.07 -12.53 -8.02
CA ARG A 84 -9.35 -12.86 -8.69
C ARG A 84 -9.80 -14.31 -8.45
N ALA A 85 -8.86 -15.24 -8.31
CA ALA A 85 -9.17 -16.64 -8.00
C ALA A 85 -9.63 -16.83 -6.54
N LEU A 86 -9.16 -15.99 -5.63
CA LEU A 86 -9.51 -16.06 -4.20
C LEU A 86 -10.82 -15.38 -3.86
N VAL A 87 -11.11 -14.22 -4.47
CA VAL A 87 -12.25 -13.36 -4.13
C VAL A 87 -12.85 -12.72 -5.37
N HIS A 88 -14.20 -12.58 -5.37
CA HIS A 88 -14.94 -11.98 -6.48
C HIS A 88 -15.08 -10.47 -6.28
N ILE A 89 -14.03 -9.73 -6.57
CA ILE A 89 -13.96 -8.27 -6.47
C ILE A 89 -13.36 -7.64 -7.74
N PRO A 90 -13.52 -6.34 -7.97
CA PRO A 90 -12.75 -5.64 -9.00
C PRO A 90 -11.25 -5.69 -8.68
N VAL A 91 -10.44 -6.19 -9.62
CA VAL A 91 -8.97 -6.23 -9.52
C VAL A 91 -8.38 -5.59 -10.75
N TYR A 92 -7.61 -4.52 -10.56
CA TYR A 92 -6.97 -3.75 -11.62
C TYR A 92 -5.49 -4.09 -11.73
N GLU A 93 -5.07 -4.39 -12.96
CA GLU A 93 -3.66 -4.54 -13.29
C GLU A 93 -3.10 -3.15 -13.62
N MET A 94 -2.55 -2.47 -12.62
CA MET A 94 -1.98 -1.13 -12.77
C MET A 94 -0.97 -0.81 -11.67
N ARG A 95 -0.13 0.18 -11.90
CA ARG A 95 0.80 0.72 -10.92
C ARG A 95 0.12 1.77 -10.03
N ALA A 96 0.64 1.95 -8.83
CA ALA A 96 0.17 3.01 -7.93
C ALA A 96 0.29 4.41 -8.56
N GLU A 97 1.33 4.63 -9.38
CA GLU A 97 1.57 5.87 -10.10
C GLU A 97 0.55 6.15 -11.24
N GLU A 98 -0.25 5.16 -11.61
CA GLU A 98 -1.21 5.23 -12.71
C GLU A 98 -2.66 5.41 -12.22
N MET A 99 -2.89 5.30 -10.91
CA MET A 99 -4.24 5.45 -10.31
C MET A 99 -4.90 6.77 -10.69
N GLN A 100 -6.20 6.69 -11.01
CA GLN A 100 -7.04 7.85 -11.34
C GLN A 100 -8.35 7.86 -10.53
N PHE A 101 -8.40 7.13 -9.43
CA PHE A 101 -9.54 7.15 -8.51
C PHE A 101 -9.68 8.52 -7.86
N SER A 102 -10.91 8.94 -7.58
CA SER A 102 -11.19 10.24 -6.96
C SER A 102 -12.36 10.13 -6.00
N ASN A 103 -12.11 10.40 -4.72
CA ASN A 103 -13.13 10.43 -3.66
C ASN A 103 -14.00 9.16 -3.59
N GLU A 104 -13.35 8.00 -3.73
CA GLU A 104 -14.04 6.72 -3.81
C GLU A 104 -13.91 5.86 -2.55
N PHE A 105 -12.77 5.94 -1.84
CA PHE A 105 -12.43 5.00 -0.78
C PHE A 105 -12.48 5.64 0.60
N ASP A 106 -13.04 4.92 1.55
CA ASP A 106 -13.00 5.25 2.97
C ASP A 106 -11.64 4.87 3.57
N GLY A 107 -11.00 3.85 2.99
CA GLY A 107 -9.68 3.39 3.36
C GLY A 107 -8.83 2.94 2.18
N VAL A 108 -7.52 3.17 2.26
CA VAL A 108 -6.50 2.59 1.38
C VAL A 108 -5.56 1.76 2.24
N TRP A 109 -5.43 0.48 1.90
CA TRP A 109 -4.52 -0.45 2.53
C TRP A 109 -3.33 -0.72 1.62
N ALA A 110 -2.13 -0.32 2.02
CA ALA A 110 -0.87 -0.45 1.27
C ALA A 110 0.18 -1.20 2.09
N CYS A 111 -0.12 -2.45 2.46
CA CYS A 111 0.75 -3.27 3.28
C CYS A 111 1.92 -3.82 2.46
N ALA A 112 3.15 -3.40 2.79
CA ALA A 112 4.37 -3.83 2.12
C ALA A 112 4.34 -3.65 0.59
N SER A 113 3.70 -2.59 0.12
CA SER A 113 3.48 -2.27 -1.29
C SER A 113 4.27 -1.05 -1.74
N LEU A 114 4.08 0.11 -1.10
CA LEU A 114 4.70 1.37 -1.48
C LEU A 114 6.24 1.35 -1.39
N LEU A 115 6.82 0.41 -0.68
CA LEU A 115 8.27 0.23 -0.60
C LEU A 115 8.92 -0.14 -1.96
N HIS A 116 8.11 -0.49 -2.97
CA HIS A 116 8.58 -0.76 -4.33
C HIS A 116 8.46 0.45 -5.26
N VAL A 117 7.77 1.49 -4.84
CA VAL A 117 7.69 2.76 -5.56
C VAL A 117 9.02 3.52 -5.41
N PRO A 118 9.64 4.01 -6.50
CA PRO A 118 10.84 4.82 -6.42
C PRO A 118 10.68 6.03 -5.48
N ARG A 119 11.74 6.35 -4.73
CA ARG A 119 11.71 7.44 -3.72
C ARG A 119 11.23 8.76 -4.30
N ASP A 120 11.68 9.11 -5.50
CA ASP A 120 11.31 10.33 -6.20
C ASP A 120 9.86 10.34 -6.72
N LYS A 121 9.13 9.25 -6.55
CA LYS A 121 7.71 9.11 -6.92
C LYS A 121 6.78 8.92 -5.73
N GLN A 122 7.31 8.73 -4.53
CA GLN A 122 6.52 8.48 -3.32
C GLN A 122 5.51 9.61 -3.07
N GLU A 123 5.96 10.88 -3.17
CA GLU A 123 5.11 12.05 -3.02
C GLU A 123 3.94 12.04 -4.01
N ASN A 124 4.22 11.82 -5.30
CA ASN A 124 3.18 11.77 -6.33
C ASN A 124 2.15 10.65 -6.06
N VAL A 125 2.61 9.48 -5.61
CA VAL A 125 1.71 8.37 -5.25
C VAL A 125 0.87 8.72 -4.03
N LEU A 126 1.43 9.38 -3.02
CA LEU A 126 0.67 9.85 -1.86
C LEU A 126 -0.40 10.88 -2.24
N HIS A 127 -0.14 11.81 -3.18
CA HIS A 127 -1.16 12.71 -3.73
C HIS A 127 -2.29 11.95 -4.44
N ARG A 128 -1.95 10.91 -5.23
CA ARG A 128 -2.97 10.05 -5.87
C ARG A 128 -3.81 9.31 -4.86
N ILE A 129 -3.19 8.78 -3.80
CA ILE A 129 -3.91 8.14 -2.70
C ILE A 129 -4.81 9.14 -1.99
N ALA A 130 -4.31 10.35 -1.68
CA ALA A 130 -5.12 11.40 -1.07
C ALA A 130 -6.32 11.79 -1.95
N THR A 131 -6.13 11.82 -3.28
CA THR A 131 -7.22 12.08 -4.24
C THR A 131 -8.24 10.93 -4.25
N ALA A 132 -7.80 9.69 -4.18
CA ALA A 132 -8.65 8.50 -4.18
C ALA A 132 -9.47 8.36 -2.89
N LEU A 133 -8.93 8.80 -1.76
CA LEU A 133 -9.63 8.80 -0.47
C LEU A 133 -10.77 9.82 -0.44
N LYS A 134 -11.85 9.46 0.24
CA LYS A 134 -12.88 10.39 0.71
C LYS A 134 -12.33 11.30 1.81
N ASP A 135 -13.01 12.41 2.11
CA ASP A 135 -12.68 13.24 3.27
C ASP A 135 -12.69 12.41 4.56
N GLU A 136 -11.70 12.63 5.43
CA GLU A 136 -11.45 11.84 6.65
C GLU A 136 -11.04 10.38 6.38
N GLY A 137 -10.89 9.97 5.12
CA GLY A 137 -10.45 8.62 4.75
C GLY A 137 -9.04 8.31 5.23
N ILE A 138 -8.75 7.04 5.43
CA ILE A 138 -7.54 6.53 6.10
C ILE A 138 -6.63 5.82 5.10
N LEU A 139 -5.35 6.15 5.12
CA LEU A 139 -4.29 5.36 4.50
C LEU A 139 -3.54 4.59 5.58
N TYR A 140 -3.44 3.27 5.45
CA TYR A 140 -2.39 2.48 6.07
C TYR A 140 -1.31 2.19 5.05
N ALA A 141 -0.05 2.39 5.42
CA ALA A 141 1.08 2.01 4.58
C ALA A 141 2.25 1.49 5.43
N SER A 142 3.05 0.57 4.85
CA SER A 142 4.22 0.05 5.54
C SER A 142 5.43 -0.07 4.62
N TRP A 143 6.60 0.19 5.21
CA TRP A 143 7.92 0.09 4.59
C TRP A 143 8.88 -0.66 5.49
N LYS A 144 9.96 -1.18 4.93
CA LYS A 144 11.10 -1.60 5.75
C LYS A 144 11.70 -0.38 6.45
N TYR A 145 11.99 -0.52 7.74
CA TYR A 145 12.54 0.57 8.55
C TYR A 145 14.00 0.83 8.19
N GLY A 146 14.30 2.02 7.73
CA GLY A 146 15.67 2.42 7.34
C GLY A 146 15.70 3.70 6.50
N THR A 147 16.82 3.94 5.84
CA THR A 147 17.04 5.15 5.03
C THR A 147 17.57 4.86 3.63
N GLN A 148 17.78 3.58 3.28
CA GLN A 148 18.47 3.19 2.07
C GLN A 148 17.50 2.77 0.97
N ASP A 149 17.93 3.01 -0.27
CA ASP A 149 17.34 2.40 -1.45
C ASP A 149 18.24 1.25 -1.88
N ARG A 150 17.67 0.07 -2.09
CA ARG A 150 18.44 -1.13 -2.45
C ARG A 150 17.68 -2.01 -3.43
N THR A 151 18.44 -2.80 -4.18
CA THR A 151 17.87 -3.86 -5.03
C THR A 151 18.35 -5.20 -4.51
N VAL A 152 17.42 -6.11 -4.24
CA VAL A 152 17.69 -7.47 -3.77
C VAL A 152 16.91 -8.42 -4.66
N ASP A 153 17.60 -9.35 -5.30
CA ASP A 153 17.02 -10.34 -6.22
C ASP A 153 16.12 -9.72 -7.31
N GLY A 154 16.54 -8.56 -7.83
CA GLY A 154 15.78 -7.80 -8.83
C GLY A 154 14.64 -6.95 -8.28
N LYS A 155 14.29 -7.06 -7.01
CA LYS A 155 13.29 -6.21 -6.36
C LYS A 155 13.92 -4.93 -5.83
N LYS A 156 13.35 -3.80 -6.20
CA LYS A 156 13.70 -2.52 -5.61
C LYS A 156 12.98 -2.34 -4.28
N TYR A 157 13.72 -1.85 -3.28
CA TYR A 157 13.20 -1.49 -1.97
C TYR A 157 13.61 -0.06 -1.63
N VAL A 158 12.66 0.71 -1.19
CA VAL A 158 12.82 2.05 -0.62
C VAL A 158 12.51 1.93 0.87
N ASP A 159 13.54 2.04 1.71
CA ASP A 159 13.36 2.02 3.16
C ASP A 159 12.86 3.39 3.64
N MET A 160 12.06 3.39 4.70
CA MET A 160 11.53 4.61 5.33
C MET A 160 11.77 4.59 6.84
N ASN A 161 11.93 5.78 7.39
CA ASN A 161 11.88 6.04 8.83
C ASN A 161 10.95 7.23 9.09
N ASP A 162 10.76 7.55 10.36
CA ASP A 162 9.87 8.62 10.81
C ASP A 162 10.19 9.96 10.14
N SER A 163 11.46 10.33 10.09
CA SER A 163 11.90 11.62 9.51
C SER A 163 11.62 11.70 8.01
N LEU A 164 11.86 10.62 7.25
CA LEU A 164 11.62 10.54 5.83
C LEU A 164 10.12 10.58 5.49
N ILE A 165 9.27 9.97 6.33
CA ILE A 165 7.81 10.10 6.17
C ILE A 165 7.39 11.56 6.34
N TYR A 166 7.83 12.24 7.41
CA TYR A 166 7.51 13.66 7.60
C TYR A 166 8.06 14.55 6.49
N GLU A 167 9.23 14.21 5.93
CA GLU A 167 9.80 14.94 4.81
C GLU A 167 8.94 14.83 3.54
N ILE A 168 8.42 13.64 3.24
CA ILE A 168 7.58 13.43 2.05
C ILE A 168 6.21 14.08 2.23
N ILE A 169 5.56 13.90 3.38
CA ILE A 169 4.18 14.38 3.58
C ILE A 169 4.07 15.90 3.76
N LYS A 170 5.18 16.61 4.05
CA LYS A 170 5.11 18.09 4.13
C LYS A 170 4.61 18.71 2.84
N ASP A 171 4.90 18.09 1.70
CA ASP A 171 4.51 18.55 0.38
C ASP A 171 3.16 17.94 -0.09
N VAL A 172 2.58 16.99 0.69
CA VAL A 172 1.24 16.39 0.48
C VAL A 172 0.28 16.96 1.53
N SER A 173 -0.13 18.21 1.31
CA SER A 173 -0.91 19.00 2.29
C SER A 173 -2.27 18.39 2.66
N GLU A 174 -2.81 17.50 1.82
CA GLU A 174 -4.12 16.87 1.95
C GLU A 174 -4.17 15.81 3.05
N ILE A 175 -3.03 15.26 3.47
CA ILE A 175 -2.97 14.21 4.48
C ILE A 175 -2.14 14.64 5.70
N HIS A 176 -2.33 13.93 6.80
CA HIS A 176 -1.49 14.07 8.00
C HIS A 176 -1.33 12.72 8.71
N VAL A 177 -0.23 12.57 9.43
CA VAL A 177 0.03 11.35 10.22
C VAL A 177 -0.85 11.35 11.47
N ILE A 178 -1.52 10.23 11.73
CA ILE A 178 -2.25 9.97 12.97
C ILE A 178 -1.55 8.96 13.88
N LYS A 179 -0.78 8.04 13.29
CA LYS A 179 -0.02 7.04 14.07
C LYS A 179 1.18 6.53 13.28
N MET A 180 2.33 6.40 13.92
CA MET A 180 3.49 5.66 13.41
C MET A 180 4.01 4.71 14.48
N TRP A 181 4.38 3.50 14.08
CA TRP A 181 4.99 2.52 14.98
C TRP A 181 5.85 1.52 14.21
N THR A 182 6.67 0.79 14.89
CA THR A 182 7.49 -0.26 14.28
C THR A 182 7.05 -1.65 14.74
N THR A 183 7.14 -2.61 13.82
CA THR A 183 6.93 -4.04 14.09
C THR A 183 8.12 -4.85 13.57
N LYS A 184 8.19 -6.12 13.97
CA LYS A 184 9.06 -7.10 13.33
C LYS A 184 8.35 -7.75 12.16
N ASP A 185 9.09 -8.34 11.22
CA ASP A 185 8.49 -9.19 10.19
C ASP A 185 7.80 -10.39 10.87
N VAL A 186 6.59 -10.68 10.43
CA VAL A 186 5.79 -11.80 10.99
C VAL A 186 6.28 -13.16 10.54
N ARG A 187 7.09 -13.20 9.47
CA ARG A 187 7.71 -14.42 8.95
C ARG A 187 9.00 -14.72 9.70
N ASN A 188 9.12 -15.90 10.28
CA ASN A 188 10.26 -16.30 11.13
C ASN A 188 11.63 -16.09 10.48
N GLU A 189 11.74 -16.35 9.18
CA GLU A 189 12.98 -16.20 8.40
C GLU A 189 13.48 -14.75 8.34
N TYR A 190 12.59 -13.78 8.52
CA TYR A 190 12.87 -12.34 8.44
C TYR A 190 12.66 -11.60 9.76
N SER A 191 12.63 -12.31 10.89
CA SER A 191 12.31 -11.76 12.22
C SER A 191 13.21 -10.61 12.69
N SER A 192 14.41 -10.46 12.13
CA SER A 192 15.30 -9.32 12.37
C SER A 192 14.90 -8.05 11.59
N GLN A 193 14.08 -8.19 10.54
CA GLN A 193 13.63 -7.06 9.74
C GLN A 193 12.60 -6.24 10.54
N LYS A 194 12.88 -4.95 10.73
CA LYS A 194 11.90 -4.01 11.26
C LYS A 194 11.07 -3.40 10.13
N TRP A 195 9.80 -3.17 10.41
CA TRP A 195 8.86 -2.48 9.54
C TRP A 195 8.42 -1.17 10.19
N LEU A 196 8.35 -0.12 9.41
CA LEU A 196 7.64 1.10 9.75
C LEU A 196 6.19 0.95 9.28
N ASN A 197 5.25 1.18 10.18
CA ASN A 197 3.82 1.22 9.89
C ASN A 197 3.33 2.65 10.11
N VAL A 198 2.53 3.15 9.20
CA VAL A 198 2.03 4.52 9.24
C VAL A 198 0.54 4.53 8.95
N LEU A 199 -0.22 5.22 9.77
CA LEU A 199 -1.61 5.60 9.49
C LEU A 199 -1.65 7.10 9.21
N LEU A 200 -2.22 7.46 8.06
CA LEU A 200 -2.44 8.83 7.65
C LEU A 200 -3.94 9.04 7.43
N ARG A 201 -4.40 10.27 7.66
CA ARG A 201 -5.79 10.67 7.41
C ARG A 201 -5.84 11.79 6.39
N LYS A 202 -6.77 11.71 5.45
CA LYS A 202 -7.10 12.81 4.58
C LYS A 202 -7.81 13.90 5.37
N LYS A 203 -7.38 15.13 5.18
CA LYS A 203 -8.03 16.30 5.78
C LYS A 203 -9.39 16.55 5.11
N ARG A 204 -10.34 16.98 5.90
CA ARG A 204 -11.63 17.43 5.37
C ARG A 204 -11.44 18.71 4.56
N ILE A 205 -11.94 18.72 3.35
CA ILE A 205 -11.98 19.95 2.54
C ILE A 205 -13.22 20.72 2.98
N LEU A 206 -13.01 21.80 3.74
CA LEU A 206 -14.10 22.74 4.04
C LEU A 206 -14.44 23.50 2.76
N PRO A 207 -15.73 23.61 2.38
CA PRO A 207 -16.11 24.46 1.27
C PRO A 207 -15.66 25.90 1.56
N ALA A 208 -15.14 26.58 0.55
CA ALA A 208 -14.84 28.01 0.68
C ALA A 208 -16.11 28.73 1.15
N VAL A 209 -16.01 29.39 2.30
CA VAL A 209 -17.11 30.26 2.76
C VAL A 209 -17.01 31.52 1.90
N ASP A 210 -17.97 31.71 0.98
CA ASP A 210 -18.10 32.94 0.24
C ASP A 210 -18.37 34.09 1.27
N LEU A 211 -17.37 34.97 1.44
CA LEU A 211 -17.43 36.18 2.28
C LEU A 211 -18.06 37.31 1.52
#